data_052f2e254a5c7f87713c64091692313d
#
_entry.id   052f2e254a5c7f87713c64091692313d
#
_cell.length_a   1.000
_cell.length_b   1.000
_cell.length_c   1.000
_cell.angle_alpha   90.00
_cell.angle_beta   90.00
_cell.angle_gamma   90.00
#
_symmetry.space_group_name_H-M   'P 1'
#
loop_
_entity.id
_entity.type
_entity.pdbx_description
1 polymer ?
#
loop_
_entity_poly.entity_id
_entity_poly.type
_entity_poly.pdbx_seq_one_letter_code
_entity_poly.pdbx_strand_id
1 'polypeptide(L)'
;MGVLAVESESTSAIAPARLFKALILDSDNLVPKILPQAIKSIEIVSGDGGAGTIKKIHFGEASQFKHVVHQIDAVDSENFTYSYSVIEGDVLGDLLEKISYDTKIVAGPNGGSIVKNTSTYYIKGDNQLSEEQVKEGKEKASGLFKAVEAYLVANPDAYN
;
A
#
# COMPACT_ATOMS: atom_id res chain seq x y z
N MET A 1 -12.87 -9.05 -20.55
CA MET A 1 -11.87 -8.42 -19.70
C MET A 1 -12.43 -7.10 -19.16
N GLY A 2 -12.37 -6.88 -17.87
CA GLY A 2 -12.88 -5.68 -17.24
C GLY A 2 -11.84 -4.95 -16.42
N VAL A 3 -12.08 -3.67 -16.21
CA VAL A 3 -11.26 -2.83 -15.34
C VAL A 3 -12.19 -2.11 -14.36
N LEU A 4 -11.87 -2.20 -13.08
CA LEU A 4 -12.64 -1.52 -12.03
C LEU A 4 -11.71 -0.61 -11.24
N ALA A 5 -12.02 0.68 -11.19
CA ALA A 5 -11.28 1.65 -10.39
C ALA A 5 -12.10 2.03 -9.15
N VAL A 6 -11.44 2.02 -7.99
CA VAL A 6 -12.08 2.33 -6.71
C VAL A 6 -11.24 3.41 -6.01
N GLU A 7 -11.89 4.52 -5.67
CA GLU A 7 -11.24 5.63 -4.99
C GLU A 7 -11.57 5.62 -3.50
N SER A 8 -10.60 6.05 -2.68
CA SER A 8 -10.80 6.22 -1.25
C SER A 8 -9.94 7.38 -0.72
N GLU A 9 -10.38 7.97 0.38
CA GLU A 9 -9.67 9.03 1.08
C GLU A 9 -9.59 8.72 2.56
N SER A 10 -8.45 9.08 3.17
CA SER A 10 -8.25 8.96 4.61
C SER A 10 -7.60 10.25 5.10
N THR A 11 -7.88 10.62 6.35
CA THR A 11 -7.27 11.79 6.96
C THR A 11 -6.35 11.37 8.10
N SER A 12 -5.32 12.18 8.35
CA SER A 12 -4.36 11.93 9.42
C SER A 12 -3.94 13.24 10.05
N ALA A 13 -3.59 13.21 11.33
CA ALA A 13 -2.99 14.35 12.02
C ALA A 13 -1.50 14.48 11.70
N ILE A 14 -0.90 13.50 11.04
CA ILE A 14 0.53 13.49 10.72
C ILE A 14 0.79 14.33 9.46
N ALA A 15 1.86 15.16 9.49
CA ALA A 15 2.24 16.00 8.35
C ALA A 15 2.57 15.15 7.10
N PRO A 16 2.29 15.67 5.89
CA PRO A 16 2.49 14.89 4.66
C PRO A 16 3.89 14.32 4.47
N ALA A 17 4.93 15.12 4.70
CA ALA A 17 6.31 14.66 4.50
C ALA A 17 6.67 13.53 5.45
N ARG A 18 6.26 13.62 6.70
CA ARG A 18 6.52 12.60 7.71
C ARG A 18 5.76 11.32 7.41
N LEU A 19 4.49 11.46 7.06
CA LEU A 19 3.65 10.32 6.71
C LEU A 19 4.17 9.60 5.46
N PHE A 20 4.60 10.35 4.45
CA PHE A 20 5.17 9.78 3.24
C PHE A 20 6.45 8.99 3.52
N LYS A 21 7.34 9.53 4.35
CA LYS A 21 8.57 8.82 4.73
C LYS A 21 8.29 7.48 5.40
N ALA A 22 7.37 7.47 6.36
CA ALA A 22 7.07 6.26 7.13
C ALA A 22 6.25 5.25 6.32
N LEU A 23 5.20 5.69 5.66
CA LEU A 23 4.24 4.83 4.98
C LEU A 23 4.78 4.29 3.65
N ILE A 24 5.60 5.06 2.97
CA ILE A 24 6.05 4.73 1.62
C ILE A 24 7.56 4.49 1.54
N LEU A 25 8.39 5.48 1.89
CA LEU A 25 9.83 5.36 1.69
C LEU A 25 10.49 4.31 2.58
N ASP A 26 10.03 4.13 3.80
CA ASP A 26 10.60 3.16 4.74
C ASP A 26 9.64 2.03 5.10
N SER A 27 8.62 1.80 4.30
CA SER A 27 7.64 0.74 4.54
C SER A 27 8.29 -0.64 4.66
N ASP A 28 9.35 -0.90 3.90
CA ASP A 28 10.04 -2.20 3.88
C ASP A 28 10.61 -2.57 5.25
N ASN A 29 11.00 -1.57 6.05
CA ASN A 29 11.53 -1.77 7.39
C ASN A 29 10.46 -1.58 8.46
N LEU A 30 9.64 -0.54 8.32
CA LEU A 30 8.66 -0.18 9.34
C LEU A 30 7.50 -1.18 9.44
N VAL A 31 6.93 -1.56 8.31
CA VAL A 31 5.72 -2.41 8.31
C VAL A 31 5.98 -3.78 8.95
N PRO A 32 7.04 -4.52 8.61
CA PRO A 32 7.32 -5.78 9.31
C PRO A 32 7.62 -5.60 10.79
N LYS A 33 8.13 -4.42 11.18
CA LYS A 33 8.43 -4.12 12.60
C LYS A 33 7.17 -3.94 13.41
N ILE A 34 6.16 -3.23 12.87
CA ILE A 34 4.94 -2.90 13.61
C ILE A 34 3.81 -3.90 13.40
N LEU A 35 3.85 -4.65 12.31
CA LEU A 35 2.82 -5.63 11.95
C LEU A 35 3.44 -6.99 11.54
N PRO A 36 4.29 -7.60 12.41
CA PRO A 36 4.99 -8.84 12.02
C PRO A 36 4.05 -10.02 11.77
N GLN A 37 2.88 -10.03 12.35
CA GLN A 37 1.89 -11.10 12.16
C GLN A 37 1.18 -10.99 10.81
N ALA A 38 1.06 -9.77 10.28
CA ALA A 38 0.44 -9.52 8.99
C ALA A 38 1.47 -9.57 7.87
N ILE A 39 2.62 -8.91 8.04
CA ILE A 39 3.69 -8.85 7.06
C ILE A 39 5.00 -9.24 7.74
N LYS A 40 5.51 -10.41 7.38
CA LYS A 40 6.72 -10.96 7.97
C LYS A 40 7.96 -10.23 7.50
N SER A 41 8.08 -10.00 6.19
CA SER A 41 9.24 -9.34 5.61
C SER A 41 8.92 -8.80 4.22
N ILE A 42 9.70 -7.83 3.78
CA ILE A 42 9.64 -7.26 2.43
C ILE A 42 11.07 -7.29 1.87
N GLU A 43 11.26 -7.92 0.71
CA GLU A 43 12.57 -7.97 0.07
C GLU A 43 12.53 -7.30 -1.30
N ILE A 44 13.64 -6.65 -1.66
CA ILE A 44 13.82 -6.09 -2.99
C ILE A 44 14.40 -7.19 -3.87
N VAL A 45 13.65 -7.64 -4.87
CA VAL A 45 14.09 -8.68 -5.80
C VAL A 45 15.00 -8.08 -6.87
N SER A 46 14.66 -6.90 -7.36
CA SER A 46 15.48 -6.16 -8.32
C SER A 46 15.16 -4.67 -8.25
N GLY A 47 16.11 -3.84 -8.62
CA GLY A 47 15.95 -2.40 -8.63
C GLY A 47 16.57 -1.72 -7.42
N ASP A 48 16.43 -0.41 -7.35
CA ASP A 48 17.07 0.46 -6.35
C ASP A 48 16.07 1.16 -5.39
N GLY A 49 14.81 0.80 -5.46
CA GLY A 49 13.75 1.44 -4.67
C GLY A 49 12.93 2.45 -5.44
N GLY A 50 13.36 2.83 -6.65
CA GLY A 50 12.62 3.73 -7.52
C GLY A 50 11.74 3.00 -8.52
N ALA A 51 11.29 3.72 -9.54
CA ALA A 51 10.44 3.15 -10.59
C ALA A 51 11.08 1.91 -11.23
N GLY A 52 10.30 0.87 -11.45
CA GLY A 52 10.76 -0.40 -12.00
C GLY A 52 11.24 -1.40 -10.97
N THR A 53 11.37 -1.02 -9.70
CA THR A 53 11.77 -1.92 -8.63
C THR A 53 10.72 -3.01 -8.41
N ILE A 54 11.20 -4.24 -8.22
CA ILE A 54 10.35 -5.39 -7.90
C ILE A 54 10.58 -5.77 -6.44
N LYS A 55 9.50 -5.85 -5.67
CA LYS A 55 9.52 -6.23 -4.26
C LYS A 55 8.68 -7.48 -4.04
N LYS A 56 9.15 -8.35 -3.16
CA LYS A 56 8.37 -9.50 -2.72
C LYS A 56 8.00 -9.31 -1.25
N ILE A 57 6.69 -9.30 -0.99
CA ILE A 57 6.14 -9.13 0.35
C ILE A 57 5.76 -10.51 0.88
N HIS A 58 6.40 -10.94 1.96
CA HIS A 58 6.09 -12.20 2.62
C HIS A 58 5.12 -11.94 3.75
N PHE A 59 3.94 -12.53 3.66
CA PHE A 59 2.91 -12.37 4.68
C PHE A 59 3.24 -13.20 5.92
N GLY A 60 2.74 -12.75 7.08
CA GLY A 60 2.89 -13.44 8.34
C GLY A 60 1.77 -14.47 8.57
N GLU A 61 1.77 -15.07 9.75
CA GLU A 61 0.84 -16.13 10.11
C GLU A 61 -0.63 -15.69 10.14
N ALA A 62 -0.88 -14.40 10.35
CA ALA A 62 -2.25 -13.87 10.37
C ALA A 62 -2.91 -13.83 8.99
N SER A 63 -2.12 -13.95 7.92
CA SER A 63 -2.64 -13.91 6.55
C SER A 63 -2.86 -15.30 5.98
N GLN A 64 -3.92 -15.44 5.18
CA GLN A 64 -4.17 -16.66 4.41
C GLN A 64 -3.29 -16.74 3.16
N PHE A 65 -2.68 -15.62 2.76
CA PHE A 65 -1.80 -15.56 1.60
C PHE A 65 -0.34 -15.75 2.03
N LYS A 66 0.49 -16.33 1.15
CA LYS A 66 1.90 -16.57 1.43
C LYS A 66 2.77 -15.39 1.08
N HIS A 67 2.62 -14.87 -0.14
CA HIS A 67 3.39 -13.72 -0.61
C HIS A 67 2.68 -12.99 -1.73
N VAL A 68 3.17 -11.80 -2.04
CA VAL A 68 2.71 -11.01 -3.17
C VAL A 68 3.93 -10.28 -3.75
N VAL A 69 3.93 -10.07 -5.06
CA VAL A 69 5.00 -9.35 -5.75
C VAL A 69 4.48 -8.00 -6.22
N HIS A 70 5.16 -6.94 -5.81
CA HIS A 70 4.85 -5.57 -6.20
C HIS A 70 5.89 -5.05 -7.20
N GLN A 71 5.44 -4.28 -8.18
CA GLN A 71 6.31 -3.49 -9.03
C GLN A 71 6.05 -2.03 -8.74
N ILE A 72 7.11 -1.28 -8.43
CA ILE A 72 6.97 0.17 -8.23
C ILE A 72 6.87 0.81 -9.60
N ASP A 73 5.75 1.48 -9.87
CA ASP A 73 5.51 2.15 -11.15
C ASP A 73 6.04 3.58 -11.15
N ALA A 74 5.86 4.30 -10.04
CA ALA A 74 6.36 5.67 -9.88
C ALA A 74 6.46 6.04 -8.42
N VAL A 75 7.44 6.85 -8.08
CA VAL A 75 7.57 7.45 -6.75
C VAL A 75 8.08 8.88 -6.90
N ASP A 76 7.41 9.83 -6.26
CA ASP A 76 7.76 11.25 -6.32
C ASP A 76 7.74 11.83 -4.91
N SER A 77 8.93 11.99 -4.33
CA SER A 77 9.08 12.49 -2.97
C SER A 77 8.80 13.98 -2.82
N GLU A 78 8.79 14.73 -3.92
CA GLU A 78 8.49 16.17 -3.89
C GLU A 78 6.98 16.41 -3.84
N ASN A 79 6.21 15.61 -4.57
CA ASN A 79 4.76 15.73 -4.65
C ASN A 79 4.01 14.71 -3.80
N PHE A 80 4.74 13.86 -3.08
CA PHE A 80 4.19 12.82 -2.20
C PHE A 80 3.23 11.89 -2.93
N THR A 81 3.66 11.40 -4.09
CA THR A 81 2.91 10.41 -4.86
C THR A 81 3.65 9.10 -4.94
N TYR A 82 2.91 8.00 -4.98
CA TYR A 82 3.46 6.66 -5.06
C TYR A 82 2.49 5.78 -5.82
N SER A 83 3.01 5.12 -6.85
CA SER A 83 2.22 4.19 -7.65
C SER A 83 2.93 2.85 -7.72
N TYR A 84 2.19 1.78 -7.52
CA TYR A 84 2.72 0.42 -7.63
C TYR A 84 1.63 -0.53 -8.11
N SER A 85 2.06 -1.69 -8.58
CA SER A 85 1.14 -2.72 -9.06
C SER A 85 1.46 -4.05 -8.39
N VAL A 86 0.42 -4.79 -8.03
CA VAL A 86 0.53 -6.18 -7.61
C VAL A 86 0.51 -7.01 -8.89
N ILE A 87 1.64 -7.63 -9.22
CA ILE A 87 1.82 -8.33 -10.50
C ILE A 87 1.81 -9.86 -10.37
N GLU A 88 1.97 -10.37 -9.15
CA GLU A 88 2.00 -11.81 -8.88
C GLU A 88 1.61 -12.07 -7.44
N GLY A 89 1.02 -13.21 -7.16
CA GLY A 89 0.71 -13.67 -5.81
C GLY A 89 -0.68 -14.28 -5.68
N ASP A 90 -0.89 -14.97 -4.57
CA ASP A 90 -2.14 -15.68 -4.27
C ASP A 90 -3.35 -14.73 -4.23
N VAL A 91 -3.13 -13.46 -3.89
CA VAL A 91 -4.20 -12.47 -3.80
C VAL A 91 -4.89 -12.22 -5.14
N LEU A 92 -4.18 -12.42 -6.24
CA LEU A 92 -4.75 -12.26 -7.59
C LEU A 92 -5.65 -13.44 -7.96
N GLY A 93 -5.33 -14.65 -7.48
CA GLY A 93 -6.07 -15.87 -7.79
C GLY A 93 -6.25 -16.07 -9.29
N ASP A 94 -7.39 -16.63 -9.67
CA ASP A 94 -7.75 -16.83 -11.08
C ASP A 94 -8.61 -15.68 -11.61
N LEU A 95 -8.89 -14.69 -10.78
CA LEU A 95 -9.82 -13.59 -11.06
C LEU A 95 -9.14 -12.36 -11.66
N LEU A 96 -7.93 -12.04 -11.20
CA LEU A 96 -7.25 -10.79 -11.51
C LEU A 96 -5.94 -11.01 -12.25
N GLU A 97 -5.66 -10.15 -13.23
CA GLU A 97 -4.35 -10.10 -13.89
C GLU A 97 -3.35 -9.33 -13.06
N LYS A 98 -3.79 -8.20 -12.52
CA LYS A 98 -3.00 -7.35 -11.63
C LYS A 98 -3.91 -6.37 -10.90
N ILE A 99 -3.35 -5.70 -9.89
CA ILE A 99 -3.99 -4.58 -9.20
C ILE A 99 -3.00 -3.44 -9.20
N SER A 100 -3.41 -2.26 -9.67
CA SER A 100 -2.58 -1.06 -9.61
C SER A 100 -3.09 -0.14 -8.52
N TYR A 101 -2.17 0.49 -7.79
CA TYR A 101 -2.49 1.42 -6.71
C TYR A 101 -1.80 2.74 -6.97
N ASP A 102 -2.54 3.83 -6.85
CA ASP A 102 -2.03 5.19 -6.91
C ASP A 102 -2.34 5.89 -5.60
N THR A 103 -1.32 6.42 -4.94
CA THR A 103 -1.45 7.10 -3.67
C THR A 103 -0.91 8.51 -3.79
N LYS A 104 -1.66 9.49 -3.28
CA LYS A 104 -1.22 10.87 -3.20
C LYS A 104 -1.52 11.41 -1.81
N ILE A 105 -0.52 12.01 -1.16
CA ILE A 105 -0.68 12.63 0.14
C ILE A 105 -0.63 14.14 -0.05
N VAL A 106 -1.69 14.82 0.37
CA VAL A 106 -1.78 16.28 0.27
C VAL A 106 -1.97 16.88 1.67
N ALA A 107 -1.68 18.18 1.78
CA ALA A 107 -1.87 18.88 3.06
C ALA A 107 -3.34 18.89 3.46
N GLY A 108 -3.60 18.55 4.71
CA GLY A 108 -4.92 18.60 5.32
C GLY A 108 -5.04 19.73 6.33
N PRO A 109 -6.16 19.80 7.03
CA PRO A 109 -6.36 20.83 8.06
C PRO A 109 -5.41 20.63 9.24
N ASN A 110 -5.06 21.74 9.90
CA ASN A 110 -4.26 21.74 11.12
C ASN A 110 -2.87 21.08 11.00
N GLY A 111 -2.26 21.17 9.80
CA GLY A 111 -0.94 20.61 9.57
C GLY A 111 -0.91 19.11 9.34
N GLY A 112 -2.08 18.48 9.23
CA GLY A 112 -2.20 17.06 8.94
C GLY A 112 -2.20 16.76 7.45
N SER A 113 -2.70 15.56 7.10
CA SER A 113 -2.68 15.05 5.74
C SER A 113 -4.03 14.50 5.31
N ILE A 114 -4.24 14.53 4.00
CA ILE A 114 -5.31 13.77 3.33
C ILE A 114 -4.62 12.79 2.39
N VAL A 115 -4.89 11.50 2.56
CA VAL A 115 -4.33 10.45 1.72
C VAL A 115 -5.39 10.01 0.72
N LYS A 116 -5.10 10.21 -0.56
CA LYS A 116 -6.00 9.84 -1.66
C LYS A 116 -5.46 8.60 -2.34
N ASN A 117 -6.27 7.56 -2.40
CA ASN A 117 -5.91 6.28 -3.00
C ASN A 117 -6.85 5.93 -4.14
N THR A 118 -6.30 5.42 -5.22
CA THR A 118 -7.06 4.82 -6.31
C THR A 118 -6.55 3.41 -6.51
N SER A 119 -7.44 2.43 -6.44
CA SER A 119 -7.13 1.03 -6.70
C SER A 119 -7.78 0.64 -8.02
N THR A 120 -6.99 0.12 -8.95
CA THR A 120 -7.48 -0.31 -10.26
C THR A 120 -7.28 -1.81 -10.40
N TYR A 121 -8.40 -2.52 -10.55
CA TYR A 121 -8.42 -3.98 -10.66
C TYR A 121 -8.56 -4.38 -12.12
N TYR A 122 -7.60 -5.16 -12.62
CA TYR A 122 -7.61 -5.69 -13.99
C TYR A 122 -8.12 -7.13 -13.93
N ILE A 123 -9.35 -7.33 -14.40
CA ILE A 123 -10.08 -8.58 -14.23
C ILE A 123 -9.87 -9.49 -15.44
N LYS A 124 -9.59 -10.78 -15.19
CA LYS A 124 -9.40 -11.78 -16.25
C LYS A 124 -10.73 -12.20 -16.87
N GLY A 125 -10.77 -12.21 -18.21
CA GLY A 125 -11.90 -12.76 -18.96
C GLY A 125 -13.24 -12.14 -18.56
N ASP A 126 -14.24 -12.99 -18.36
CA ASP A 126 -15.60 -12.60 -18.01
C ASP A 126 -15.87 -12.63 -16.50
N ASN A 127 -14.83 -12.78 -15.70
CA ASN A 127 -14.96 -12.80 -14.24
C ASN A 127 -15.47 -11.46 -13.72
N GLN A 128 -16.03 -11.48 -12.52
CA GLN A 128 -16.51 -10.28 -11.83
C GLN A 128 -15.90 -10.22 -10.43
N LEU A 129 -15.50 -9.03 -10.04
CA LEU A 129 -14.96 -8.77 -8.71
C LEU A 129 -16.14 -8.39 -7.79
N SER A 130 -16.30 -9.10 -6.67
CA SER A 130 -17.40 -8.82 -5.75
C SER A 130 -17.11 -7.57 -4.90
N GLU A 131 -18.19 -6.91 -4.44
CA GLU A 131 -18.06 -5.78 -3.52
C GLU A 131 -17.35 -6.17 -2.23
N GLU A 132 -17.57 -7.40 -1.77
CA GLU A 132 -16.95 -7.92 -0.56
C GLU A 132 -15.44 -8.04 -0.71
N GLN A 133 -14.94 -8.51 -1.86
CA GLN A 133 -13.52 -8.60 -2.14
C GLN A 133 -12.86 -7.23 -2.15
N VAL A 134 -13.51 -6.23 -2.76
CA VAL A 134 -13.03 -4.85 -2.76
C VAL A 134 -12.99 -4.29 -1.34
N LYS A 135 -14.03 -4.54 -0.56
CA LYS A 135 -14.12 -4.08 0.83
C LYS A 135 -13.01 -4.67 1.70
N GLU A 136 -12.73 -5.98 1.55
CA GLU A 136 -11.64 -6.63 2.29
C GLU A 136 -10.29 -5.98 2.00
N GLY A 137 -10.01 -5.67 0.73
CA GLY A 137 -8.78 -4.98 0.34
C GLY A 137 -8.66 -3.60 0.97
N LYS A 138 -9.76 -2.84 1.00
CA LYS A 138 -9.80 -1.52 1.65
C LYS A 138 -9.58 -1.62 3.15
N GLU A 139 -10.17 -2.59 3.81
CA GLU A 139 -10.02 -2.79 5.25
C GLU A 139 -8.58 -3.13 5.63
N LYS A 140 -7.90 -3.97 4.84
CA LYS A 140 -6.50 -4.30 5.06
C LYS A 140 -5.60 -3.08 4.88
N ALA A 141 -5.82 -2.30 3.85
CA ALA A 141 -5.05 -1.07 3.60
C ALA A 141 -5.30 -0.04 4.71
N SER A 142 -6.54 0.09 5.17
CA SER A 142 -6.89 0.99 6.27
C SER A 142 -6.23 0.54 7.58
N GLY A 143 -6.18 -0.76 7.85
CA GLY A 143 -5.51 -1.30 9.03
C GLY A 143 -4.03 -0.99 9.04
N LEU A 144 -3.37 -1.15 7.90
CA LEU A 144 -1.96 -0.81 7.74
C LEU A 144 -1.72 0.69 7.96
N PHE A 145 -2.52 1.52 7.35
CA PHE A 145 -2.44 2.98 7.50
C PHE A 145 -2.59 3.40 8.96
N LYS A 146 -3.59 2.87 9.65
CA LYS A 146 -3.84 3.17 11.07
C LYS A 146 -2.69 2.71 11.97
N ALA A 147 -2.07 1.58 11.67
CA ALA A 147 -0.94 1.07 12.43
C ALA A 147 0.28 1.98 12.28
N VAL A 148 0.56 2.45 11.07
CA VAL A 148 1.65 3.39 10.80
C VAL A 148 1.37 4.73 11.52
N GLU A 149 0.14 5.23 11.41
CA GLU A 149 -0.27 6.46 12.10
C GLU A 149 -0.08 6.36 13.61
N ALA A 150 -0.54 5.26 14.21
CA ALA A 150 -0.41 5.03 15.65
C ALA A 150 1.06 4.98 16.08
N TYR A 151 1.90 4.34 15.29
CA TYR A 151 3.34 4.31 15.55
C TYR A 151 3.94 5.71 15.55
N LEU A 152 3.57 6.55 14.59
CA LEU A 152 4.08 7.91 14.47
C LEU A 152 3.59 8.80 15.61
N VAL A 153 2.38 8.62 16.07
CA VAL A 153 1.84 9.34 17.24
C VAL A 153 2.61 8.94 18.50
N ALA A 154 2.88 7.65 18.66
CA ALA A 154 3.60 7.13 19.84
C ALA A 154 5.10 7.45 19.80
N ASN A 155 5.65 7.76 18.63
CA ASN A 155 7.07 8.05 18.43
C ASN A 155 7.26 9.38 17.70
N PRO A 156 7.02 10.53 18.39
CA PRO A 156 6.98 11.84 17.73
C PRO A 156 8.28 12.27 17.08
N ASP A 157 9.41 11.66 17.44
CA ASP A 157 10.72 11.97 16.84
C ASP A 157 11.05 11.10 15.62
N ALA A 158 10.23 10.10 15.32
CA ALA A 158 10.47 9.21 14.19
C ALA A 158 10.03 9.87 12.87
N TYR A 159 10.87 9.73 11.85
CA TYR A 159 10.58 10.20 10.49
C TYR A 159 10.35 11.71 10.33
N ASN A 160 10.91 12.47 11.21
CA ASN A 160 10.87 13.93 11.10
C ASN A 160 11.75 14.46 9.97
#